data_ff5b5514c6b217e902933a91e5a9d8e2
#
_entry.id   ff5b5514c6b217e902933a91e5a9d8e2
#
_cell.length_a   1.000
_cell.length_b   1.000
_cell.length_c   1.000
_cell.angle_alpha   90.00
_cell.angle_beta   90.00
_cell.angle_gamma   90.00
#
_symmetry.space_group_name_H-M   'P 1'
#
loop_
_entity.id
_entity.type
_entity.pdbx_description
1 polymer ?
#
loop_
_entity_poly.entity_id
_entity_poly.type
_entity_poly.pdbx_seq_one_letter_code
_entity_poly.pdbx_strand_id
1 'polypeptide(L)'
;MNHRVATMLSEESITTAGTKVIDVDIKDVISRIQINVEIQMDGTVLGDHIAAVVSNIELVDGSDLLFSMSGKEAQALDFYQTKVMPFNAHTDRTGNDAIAVFNINFGRYLYDKMLALDPKKFRNPQLKITHNYAACGGTPGAARMEVRAFCFDEEIPTPVGFITAKEHYQFTSGVVDTYHSVDMPTDYPTRRYMIVGRANGYFCQQVVNEIRLSEDNQKRVPYDTKVWQLLKWLHQKYPRIEEYGHFALLAATKVIYMSPTQDIVLNATPVLVTNIVSVSAVPTKMPITTDVTGDGEAAVQVSGNDPHYSFILPLGDEDDPAGWYDTTKIGNLKLRFKAGSAGILGTVEIVTEQLRKY
;
A
#
# COMPACT_ATOMS: atom_id res chain seq x y z
N MET A 1 20.17 13.55 -21.25
CA MET A 1 18.82 13.01 -20.88
C MET A 1 18.48 13.54 -19.50
N ASN A 2 17.35 14.21 -19.29
CA ASN A 2 17.08 14.90 -18.01
C ASN A 2 16.81 13.95 -16.83
N HIS A 3 16.50 12.71 -17.11
CA HIS A 3 16.16 11.69 -16.11
C HIS A 3 16.80 10.36 -16.46
N ARG A 4 17.17 9.58 -15.46
CA ARG A 4 17.69 8.23 -15.63
C ARG A 4 17.14 7.27 -14.59
N VAL A 5 17.17 5.98 -14.90
CA VAL A 5 16.86 4.91 -13.95
C VAL A 5 18.19 4.24 -13.57
N ALA A 6 18.51 4.29 -12.29
CA ALA A 6 19.73 3.70 -11.73
C ALA A 6 19.39 2.40 -10.98
N THR A 7 20.18 1.37 -11.15
CA THR A 7 20.05 0.13 -10.39
C THR A 7 20.67 0.31 -9.01
N MET A 8 19.89 0.11 -7.94
CA MET A 8 20.37 0.08 -6.55
C MET A 8 20.69 -1.34 -6.10
N LEU A 9 19.87 -2.30 -6.52
CA LEU A 9 20.08 -3.73 -6.35
C LEU A 9 19.78 -4.40 -7.68
N SER A 10 20.77 -5.09 -8.26
CA SER A 10 20.54 -5.99 -9.39
C SER A 10 19.68 -7.17 -8.94
N GLU A 11 19.01 -7.82 -9.86
CA GLU A 11 18.19 -8.99 -9.56
C GLU A 11 18.97 -9.99 -8.68
N GLU A 12 18.42 -10.28 -7.50
CA GLU A 12 19.02 -11.17 -6.50
C GLU A 12 17.97 -12.14 -5.98
N SER A 13 18.39 -13.38 -5.72
CA SER A 13 17.54 -14.42 -5.14
C SER A 13 17.24 -14.14 -3.66
N ILE A 14 15.96 -14.25 -3.28
CA ILE A 14 15.46 -14.02 -1.91
C ILE A 14 14.74 -15.28 -1.37
N THR A 15 15.32 -16.44 -1.55
CA THR A 15 14.71 -17.74 -1.20
C THR A 15 14.62 -18.02 0.31
N THR A 16 15.15 -17.18 1.17
CA THR A 16 15.04 -17.25 2.63
C THR A 16 14.40 -15.98 3.17
N ALA A 17 13.50 -16.11 4.13
CA ALA A 17 12.97 -14.95 4.83
C ALA A 17 14.08 -14.16 5.54
N GLY A 18 14.03 -12.84 5.46
CA GLY A 18 15.08 -11.99 6.02
C GLY A 18 14.89 -10.51 5.73
N THR A 19 15.91 -9.74 6.03
CA THR A 19 15.96 -8.30 5.70
C THR A 19 17.13 -8.03 4.77
N LYS A 20 16.82 -7.50 3.58
CA LYS A 20 17.83 -6.97 2.65
C LYS A 20 18.14 -5.53 3.01
N VAL A 21 19.40 -5.22 3.23
CA VAL A 21 19.89 -3.85 3.47
C VAL A 21 20.66 -3.39 2.24
N ILE A 22 20.32 -2.21 1.74
CA ILE A 22 20.89 -1.61 0.52
C ILE A 22 21.32 -0.18 0.87
N ASP A 23 22.61 0.12 0.71
CA ASP A 23 23.11 1.47 0.88
C ASP A 23 22.65 2.36 -0.30
N VAL A 24 22.22 3.58 -0.02
CA VAL A 24 21.81 4.53 -1.07
C VAL A 24 23.05 5.30 -1.53
N ASP A 25 23.88 4.65 -2.33
CA ASP A 25 25.15 5.22 -2.84
C ASP A 25 24.97 6.21 -3.98
N ILE A 26 23.77 6.34 -4.52
CA ILE A 26 23.42 7.29 -5.59
C ILE A 26 23.58 8.71 -5.05
N LYS A 27 24.30 9.56 -5.80
CA LYS A 27 24.53 10.96 -5.43
C LYS A 27 23.58 11.94 -6.11
N ASP A 28 22.79 11.46 -7.07
CA ASP A 28 21.81 12.28 -7.77
C ASP A 28 20.51 12.34 -6.96
N VAL A 29 19.75 13.41 -7.19
CA VAL A 29 18.43 13.59 -6.56
C VAL A 29 17.48 12.52 -7.06
N ILE A 30 16.82 11.82 -6.12
CA ILE A 30 15.94 10.68 -6.37
C ILE A 30 14.48 11.13 -6.27
N SER A 31 13.72 10.91 -7.34
CA SER A 31 12.29 11.17 -7.37
C SER A 31 11.48 10.02 -6.79
N ARG A 32 11.89 8.76 -7.08
CA ARG A 32 11.21 7.53 -6.66
C ARG A 32 12.23 6.41 -6.48
N ILE A 33 11.99 5.54 -5.49
CA ILE A 33 12.60 4.20 -5.42
C ILE A 33 11.52 3.18 -5.74
N GLN A 34 11.83 2.24 -6.62
CA GLN A 34 10.95 1.13 -6.99
C GLN A 34 11.59 -0.19 -6.61
N ILE A 35 10.81 -1.01 -5.92
CA ILE A 35 11.17 -2.37 -5.54
C ILE A 35 10.31 -3.32 -6.36
N ASN A 36 10.92 -4.25 -7.07
CA ASN A 36 10.26 -5.31 -7.81
C ASN A 36 10.53 -6.65 -7.14
N VAL A 37 9.48 -7.42 -6.84
CA VAL A 37 9.58 -8.77 -6.30
C VAL A 37 8.86 -9.72 -7.22
N GLU A 38 9.55 -10.76 -7.65
CA GLU A 38 9.05 -11.82 -8.54
C GLU A 38 9.13 -13.15 -7.81
N ILE A 39 8.05 -13.92 -7.86
CA ILE A 39 7.94 -15.23 -7.20
C ILE A 39 7.46 -16.25 -8.19
N GLN A 40 8.30 -17.25 -8.49
CA GLN A 40 7.91 -18.36 -9.33
C GLN A 40 7.01 -19.31 -8.56
N MET A 41 5.77 -19.43 -9.04
CA MET A 41 4.73 -20.23 -8.40
C MET A 41 4.90 -21.72 -8.71
N ASP A 42 4.51 -22.57 -7.75
CA ASP A 42 4.56 -24.03 -7.86
C ASP A 42 3.17 -24.69 -8.04
N GLY A 43 2.13 -23.87 -8.21
CA GLY A 43 0.75 -24.34 -8.36
C GLY A 43 -0.04 -24.43 -7.05
N THR A 44 0.58 -24.11 -5.90
CA THR A 44 -0.13 -24.10 -4.61
C THR A 44 -1.05 -22.90 -4.47
N VAL A 45 -2.11 -23.08 -3.67
CA VAL A 45 -3.09 -22.01 -3.40
C VAL A 45 -2.46 -20.90 -2.60
N LEU A 46 -2.59 -19.67 -3.06
CA LEU A 46 -2.20 -18.49 -2.29
C LEU A 46 -3.04 -18.36 -1.02
N GLY A 47 -2.42 -17.91 0.05
CA GLY A 47 -3.07 -17.63 1.35
C GLY A 47 -3.29 -16.13 1.60
N ASP A 48 -2.64 -15.27 0.79
CA ASP A 48 -2.73 -13.81 0.86
C ASP A 48 -2.34 -13.16 -0.47
N HIS A 49 -2.51 -11.85 -0.59
CA HIS A 49 -2.07 -11.05 -1.72
C HIS A 49 -0.54 -11.09 -1.86
N ILE A 50 -0.04 -11.06 -3.09
CA ILE A 50 1.41 -11.12 -3.38
C ILE A 50 2.22 -10.02 -2.66
N ALA A 51 1.65 -8.85 -2.43
CA ALA A 51 2.31 -7.76 -1.68
C ALA A 51 2.63 -8.13 -0.21
N ALA A 52 2.03 -9.19 0.35
CA ALA A 52 2.35 -9.66 1.70
C ALA A 52 3.78 -10.20 1.83
N VAL A 53 4.42 -10.51 0.72
CA VAL A 53 5.83 -10.97 0.67
C VAL A 53 6.79 -9.94 1.25
N VAL A 54 6.49 -8.67 1.11
CA VAL A 54 7.25 -7.58 1.73
C VAL A 54 6.50 -7.14 2.99
N SER A 55 7.01 -7.55 4.15
CA SER A 55 6.39 -7.24 5.45
C SER A 55 6.73 -5.84 5.94
N ASN A 56 7.90 -5.30 5.56
CA ASN A 56 8.29 -3.93 5.92
C ASN A 56 9.30 -3.37 4.93
N ILE A 57 9.13 -2.08 4.59
CA ILE A 57 10.05 -1.28 3.80
C ILE A 57 10.44 -0.08 4.65
N GLU A 58 11.72 0.09 4.94
CA GLU A 58 12.24 1.23 5.70
C GLU A 58 13.33 1.94 4.91
N LEU A 59 13.26 3.27 4.88
CA LEU A 59 14.39 4.11 4.49
C LEU A 59 14.86 4.85 5.74
N VAL A 60 16.12 4.67 6.11
CA VAL A 60 16.71 5.21 7.34
C VAL A 60 17.99 5.97 7.07
N ASP A 61 18.32 6.95 7.91
CA ASP A 61 19.65 7.56 8.04
C ASP A 61 20.11 7.44 9.49
N GLY A 62 20.87 6.38 9.78
CA GLY A 62 21.22 6.02 11.15
C GLY A 62 19.97 5.64 11.96
N SER A 63 19.62 6.44 12.97
CA SER A 63 18.42 6.27 13.80
C SER A 63 17.20 7.03 13.26
N ASP A 64 17.38 7.84 12.24
CA ASP A 64 16.32 8.66 11.66
C ASP A 64 15.53 7.87 10.62
N LEU A 65 14.24 7.70 10.86
CA LEU A 65 13.34 6.96 10.01
C LEU A 65 12.69 7.91 8.99
N LEU A 66 13.02 7.74 7.71
CA LEU A 66 12.54 8.59 6.62
C LEU A 66 11.28 8.02 5.96
N PHE A 67 11.14 6.70 5.94
CA PHE A 67 9.99 5.98 5.41
C PHE A 67 9.86 4.65 6.13
N SER A 68 8.62 4.23 6.47
CA SER A 68 8.36 2.91 7.05
C SER A 68 6.93 2.47 6.81
N MET A 69 6.73 1.40 6.05
CA MET A 69 5.41 0.80 5.79
C MET A 69 5.54 -0.65 5.37
N SER A 70 4.48 -1.43 5.56
CA SER A 70 4.34 -2.75 4.95
C SER A 70 4.17 -2.63 3.43
N GLY A 71 4.41 -3.71 2.68
CA GLY A 71 4.23 -3.72 1.23
C GLY A 71 2.80 -3.36 0.80
N LYS A 72 1.78 -3.87 1.51
CA LYS A 72 0.37 -3.53 1.24
C LYS A 72 0.07 -2.06 1.46
N GLU A 73 0.58 -1.47 2.54
CA GLU A 73 0.43 -0.03 2.82
C GLU A 73 1.16 0.82 1.79
N ALA A 74 2.36 0.41 1.38
CA ALA A 74 3.14 1.11 0.36
C ALA A 74 2.41 1.13 -0.99
N GLN A 75 1.81 0.01 -1.41
CA GLN A 75 0.98 -0.03 -2.62
C GLN A 75 -0.28 0.82 -2.49
N ALA A 76 -0.95 0.78 -1.35
CA ALA A 76 -2.13 1.58 -1.10
C ALA A 76 -1.83 3.08 -1.12
N LEU A 77 -0.73 3.50 -0.48
CA LEU A 77 -0.31 4.91 -0.48
C LEU A 77 0.08 5.37 -1.88
N ASP A 78 0.83 4.55 -2.63
CA ASP A 78 1.20 4.87 -4.02
C ASP A 78 -0.04 5.09 -4.89
N PHE A 79 -1.08 4.26 -4.75
CA PHE A 79 -2.36 4.47 -5.43
C PHE A 79 -2.98 5.83 -5.09
N TYR A 80 -3.01 6.23 -3.82
CA TYR A 80 -3.55 7.54 -3.44
C TYR A 80 -2.67 8.71 -3.88
N GLN A 81 -1.37 8.50 -4.06
CA GLN A 81 -0.45 9.51 -4.57
C GLN A 81 -0.56 9.69 -6.08
N THR A 82 -0.62 8.59 -6.83
CA THR A 82 -0.50 8.56 -8.30
C THR A 82 -1.82 8.35 -9.02
N LYS A 83 -2.88 7.91 -8.32
CA LYS A 83 -4.18 7.47 -8.86
C LYS A 83 -4.09 6.23 -9.76
N VAL A 84 -2.98 5.52 -9.69
CA VAL A 84 -2.74 4.28 -10.43
C VAL A 84 -2.22 3.23 -9.45
N MET A 85 -2.81 2.03 -9.48
CA MET A 85 -2.31 0.92 -8.67
C MET A 85 -0.92 0.51 -9.19
N PRO A 86 0.06 0.23 -8.31
CA PRO A 86 1.32 -0.38 -8.72
C PRO A 86 1.08 -1.67 -9.49
N PHE A 87 1.98 -1.99 -10.40
CA PHE A 87 1.85 -3.20 -11.20
C PHE A 87 1.91 -4.46 -10.32
N ASN A 88 0.88 -5.29 -10.44
CA ASN A 88 0.85 -6.62 -9.86
C ASN A 88 0.50 -7.63 -10.97
N ALA A 89 1.24 -8.74 -11.03
CA ALA A 89 0.88 -9.90 -11.84
C ALA A 89 0.45 -11.03 -10.89
N HIS A 90 -0.83 -11.39 -10.95
CA HIS A 90 -1.38 -12.40 -10.07
C HIS A 90 -1.47 -13.74 -10.82
N THR A 91 -0.78 -14.74 -10.30
CA THR A 91 -0.85 -16.11 -10.78
C THR A 91 -0.50 -17.08 -9.65
N ASP A 92 -0.97 -18.30 -9.76
CA ASP A 92 -0.53 -19.44 -8.95
C ASP A 92 -0.12 -20.62 -9.82
N ARG A 93 -0.05 -20.40 -11.13
CA ARG A 93 0.29 -21.46 -12.10
C ARG A 93 1.75 -21.84 -11.95
N THR A 94 2.02 -23.15 -11.92
CA THR A 94 3.37 -23.70 -11.86
C THR A 94 4.27 -23.12 -12.95
N GLY A 95 5.43 -22.63 -12.56
CA GLY A 95 6.45 -22.09 -13.46
C GLY A 95 6.20 -20.66 -13.93
N ASN A 96 5.05 -20.04 -13.57
CA ASN A 96 4.78 -18.64 -13.88
C ASN A 96 5.20 -17.74 -12.69
N ASP A 97 5.63 -16.54 -12.99
CA ASP A 97 6.04 -15.57 -11.97
C ASP A 97 4.86 -14.68 -11.58
N ALA A 98 4.54 -14.67 -10.29
CA ALA A 98 3.73 -13.63 -9.67
C ALA A 98 4.62 -12.43 -9.33
N ILE A 99 4.16 -11.21 -9.63
CA ILE A 99 4.97 -10.00 -9.51
C ILE A 99 4.26 -8.99 -8.63
N ALA A 100 5.00 -8.37 -7.71
CA ALA A 100 4.55 -7.22 -6.95
C ALA A 100 5.57 -6.07 -7.05
N VAL A 101 5.06 -4.88 -7.37
CA VAL A 101 5.85 -3.66 -7.44
C VAL A 101 5.49 -2.75 -6.27
N PHE A 102 6.50 -2.16 -5.63
CA PHE A 102 6.35 -1.19 -4.56
C PHE A 102 7.11 0.08 -4.91
N ASN A 103 6.47 1.23 -4.73
CA ASN A 103 7.07 2.52 -5.01
C ASN A 103 7.15 3.39 -3.75
N ILE A 104 8.30 4.00 -3.53
CA ILE A 104 8.50 5.06 -2.54
C ILE A 104 8.60 6.38 -3.33
N ASN A 105 7.58 7.20 -3.28
CA ASN A 105 7.54 8.49 -3.97
C ASN A 105 7.95 9.60 -3.01
N PHE A 106 8.95 10.40 -3.38
CA PHE A 106 9.45 11.51 -2.57
C PHE A 106 8.84 12.86 -2.95
N GLY A 107 8.10 12.93 -4.05
CA GLY A 107 7.40 14.10 -4.55
C GLY A 107 5.91 13.83 -4.76
N ARG A 108 5.17 14.86 -5.18
CA ARG A 108 3.73 14.80 -5.50
C ARG A 108 3.44 13.98 -6.74
N TYR A 109 4.40 13.97 -7.66
CA TYR A 109 4.40 13.24 -8.93
C TYR A 109 5.83 12.87 -9.31
N LEU A 110 5.97 11.97 -10.26
CA LEU A 110 7.29 11.54 -10.73
C LEU A 110 8.05 12.73 -11.33
N TYR A 111 9.29 12.93 -10.89
CA TYR A 111 10.17 14.05 -11.24
C TYR A 111 9.65 15.43 -10.79
N ASP A 112 9.06 15.50 -9.61
CA ASP A 112 8.74 16.76 -8.95
C ASP A 112 10.03 17.49 -8.56
N LYS A 113 10.31 18.63 -9.21
CA LYS A 113 11.54 19.41 -8.95
C LYS A 113 11.55 20.10 -7.58
N MET A 114 10.37 20.29 -6.96
CA MET A 114 10.24 20.92 -5.66
C MET A 114 10.45 19.93 -4.52
N LEU A 115 9.96 18.71 -4.66
CA LEU A 115 10.00 17.67 -3.63
C LEU A 115 10.63 16.40 -4.20
N ALA A 116 11.82 16.07 -3.70
CA ALA A 116 12.55 14.87 -4.06
C ALA A 116 13.57 14.55 -2.96
N LEU A 117 14.05 13.32 -2.89
CA LEU A 117 15.11 12.93 -1.96
C LEU A 117 16.47 13.33 -2.52
N ASP A 118 17.19 14.20 -1.81
CA ASP A 118 18.60 14.49 -2.08
C ASP A 118 19.49 13.66 -1.14
N PRO A 119 20.10 12.56 -1.59
CA PRO A 119 20.91 11.70 -0.73
C PRO A 119 22.10 12.42 -0.09
N LYS A 120 22.59 13.52 -0.69
CA LYS A 120 23.71 14.33 -0.15
C LYS A 120 23.37 15.05 1.16
N LYS A 121 22.08 15.15 1.50
CA LYS A 121 21.60 15.74 2.76
C LYS A 121 21.65 14.77 3.94
N PHE A 122 21.93 13.50 3.69
CA PHE A 122 21.98 12.42 4.66
C PHE A 122 23.41 11.87 4.79
N ARG A 123 23.69 11.23 5.93
CA ARG A 123 25.06 10.71 6.21
C ARG A 123 25.26 9.33 5.63
N ASN A 124 24.31 8.43 5.88
CA ASN A 124 24.36 7.04 5.45
C ASN A 124 22.93 6.50 5.24
N PRO A 125 22.24 6.99 4.21
CA PRO A 125 20.87 6.54 3.97
C PRO A 125 20.89 5.08 3.50
N GLN A 126 20.04 4.24 4.13
CA GLN A 126 19.91 2.83 3.84
C GLN A 126 18.45 2.46 3.61
N LEU A 127 18.20 1.68 2.57
CA LEU A 127 16.93 1.03 2.31
C LEU A 127 16.97 -0.38 2.90
N LYS A 128 16.01 -0.69 3.78
CA LYS A 128 15.85 -2.00 4.40
C LYS A 128 14.51 -2.60 3.95
N ILE A 129 14.55 -3.81 3.41
CA ILE A 129 13.38 -4.51 2.91
C ILE A 129 13.30 -5.84 3.65
N THR A 130 12.30 -5.95 4.53
CA THR A 130 12.02 -7.20 5.23
C THR A 130 11.03 -8.01 4.40
N HIS A 131 11.43 -9.23 4.05
CA HIS A 131 10.67 -10.07 3.13
C HIS A 131 10.55 -11.50 3.63
N ASN A 132 9.46 -12.13 3.23
CA ASN A 132 9.23 -13.56 3.37
C ASN A 132 8.45 -14.04 2.14
N TYR A 133 9.12 -14.69 1.21
CA TYR A 133 8.51 -15.15 -0.04
C TYR A 133 7.36 -16.17 0.17
N ALA A 134 7.31 -16.85 1.31
CA ALA A 134 6.23 -17.76 1.67
C ALA A 134 5.02 -17.05 2.33
N ALA A 135 5.08 -15.73 2.59
CA ALA A 135 4.01 -15.01 3.28
C ALA A 135 2.71 -14.89 2.48
N CYS A 136 2.79 -14.99 1.14
CA CYS A 136 1.60 -15.05 0.29
C CYS A 136 0.94 -16.44 0.27
N GLY A 137 1.51 -17.43 0.98
CA GLY A 137 1.08 -18.83 0.96
C GLY A 137 1.71 -19.60 -0.20
N GLY A 138 1.63 -20.93 -0.14
CA GLY A 138 2.28 -21.82 -1.10
C GLY A 138 3.74 -22.11 -0.78
N THR A 139 4.38 -22.86 -1.66
CA THR A 139 5.80 -23.19 -1.63
C THR A 139 6.46 -22.73 -2.92
N PRO A 140 6.77 -21.44 -3.06
CA PRO A 140 7.34 -20.93 -4.31
C PRO A 140 8.68 -21.59 -4.62
N GLY A 141 8.91 -21.91 -5.90
CA GLY A 141 10.14 -22.58 -6.35
C GLY A 141 11.35 -21.64 -6.33
N ALA A 142 11.14 -20.36 -6.62
CA ALA A 142 12.16 -19.32 -6.60
C ALA A 142 11.53 -17.96 -6.29
N ALA A 143 12.31 -17.05 -5.72
CA ALA A 143 11.93 -15.66 -5.53
C ALA A 143 13.11 -14.75 -5.79
N ARG A 144 12.84 -13.59 -6.41
CA ARG A 144 13.83 -12.61 -6.83
C ARG A 144 13.40 -11.21 -6.45
N MET A 145 14.37 -10.33 -6.17
CA MET A 145 14.16 -8.93 -5.87
C MET A 145 15.11 -8.06 -6.68
N GLU A 146 14.61 -6.96 -7.19
CA GLU A 146 15.38 -5.91 -7.85
C GLU A 146 14.96 -4.55 -7.28
N VAL A 147 15.90 -3.60 -7.17
CA VAL A 147 15.60 -2.24 -6.72
C VAL A 147 16.20 -1.22 -7.67
N ARG A 148 15.38 -0.26 -8.10
CA ARG A 148 15.75 0.82 -9.01
C ARG A 148 15.41 2.19 -8.43
N ALA A 149 16.25 3.19 -8.71
CA ALA A 149 15.99 4.58 -8.40
C ALA A 149 15.75 5.39 -9.68
N PHE A 150 14.70 6.21 -9.66
CA PHE A 150 14.37 7.16 -10.71
C PHE A 150 14.99 8.50 -10.34
N CYS A 151 16.05 8.89 -11.02
CA CYS A 151 16.90 10.01 -10.67
C CYS A 151 16.79 11.15 -11.68
N PHE A 152 17.02 12.37 -11.21
CA PHE A 152 17.35 13.50 -12.05
C PHE A 152 18.79 13.34 -12.56
N ASP A 153 19.06 13.72 -13.81
CA ASP A 153 20.37 13.54 -14.46
C ASP A 153 20.99 14.88 -14.83
N GLU A 154 20.86 15.35 -16.08
CA GLU A 154 21.52 16.59 -16.53
C GLU A 154 20.98 17.86 -15.87
N GLU A 155 19.67 17.92 -15.57
CA GLU A 155 19.03 19.03 -14.89
C GLU A 155 18.72 18.63 -13.43
N ILE A 156 19.68 18.84 -12.54
CA ILE A 156 19.55 18.48 -11.12
C ILE A 156 18.81 19.60 -10.38
N PRO A 157 17.61 19.34 -9.82
CA PRO A 157 16.90 20.34 -9.04
C PRO A 157 17.54 20.55 -7.67
N THR A 158 17.15 21.64 -7.02
CA THR A 158 17.41 21.87 -5.59
C THR A 158 16.10 21.73 -4.83
N PRO A 159 15.69 20.51 -4.42
CA PRO A 159 14.43 20.32 -3.74
C PRO A 159 14.42 20.99 -2.37
N VAL A 160 13.28 21.52 -1.95
CA VAL A 160 13.10 22.17 -0.64
C VAL A 160 12.87 21.16 0.48
N GLY A 161 12.61 19.91 0.12
CA GLY A 161 12.34 18.80 1.01
C GLY A 161 11.80 17.60 0.23
N PHE A 162 11.22 16.67 0.93
CA PHE A 162 10.63 15.47 0.36
C PHE A 162 9.40 15.01 1.17
N ILE A 163 8.60 14.15 0.56
CA ILE A 163 7.47 13.49 1.24
C ILE A 163 8.03 12.32 2.04
N THR A 164 7.80 12.35 3.36
CA THR A 164 8.03 11.23 4.28
C THR A 164 6.70 10.54 4.59
N ALA A 165 6.69 9.22 4.64
CA ALA A 165 5.51 8.45 5.00
C ALA A 165 5.88 7.34 5.99
N LYS A 166 5.11 7.24 7.08
CA LYS A 166 5.40 6.29 8.16
C LYS A 166 4.12 5.75 8.76
N GLU A 167 4.11 4.46 9.07
CA GLU A 167 3.15 3.94 10.04
C GLU A 167 3.41 4.62 11.38
N HIS A 168 2.42 5.34 11.88
CA HIS A 168 2.50 6.08 13.13
C HIS A 168 2.03 5.25 14.32
N TYR A 169 0.93 4.54 14.15
CA TYR A 169 0.31 3.79 15.23
C TYR A 169 -0.58 2.68 14.71
N GLN A 170 -0.56 1.55 15.42
CA GLN A 170 -1.43 0.40 15.17
C GLN A 170 -2.15 0.01 16.46
N PHE A 171 -3.43 -0.37 16.35
CA PHE A 171 -4.20 -0.87 17.48
C PHE A 171 -5.29 -1.85 17.02
N THR A 172 -5.73 -2.70 17.94
CA THR A 172 -6.90 -3.56 17.71
C THR A 172 -8.17 -2.74 17.94
N SER A 173 -9.11 -2.78 17.00
CA SER A 173 -10.43 -2.16 17.15
C SER A 173 -11.11 -2.70 18.41
N GLY A 174 -11.80 -1.83 19.13
CA GLY A 174 -12.48 -2.18 20.36
C GLY A 174 -13.83 -2.86 20.13
N VAL A 175 -14.56 -3.06 21.21
CA VAL A 175 -15.98 -3.51 21.12
C VAL A 175 -16.75 -2.50 20.28
N VAL A 176 -17.78 -2.98 19.56
CA VAL A 176 -18.65 -2.14 18.71
C VAL A 176 -19.09 -0.88 19.46
N ASP A 177 -19.08 0.24 18.77
CA ASP A 177 -19.41 1.57 19.29
C ASP A 177 -18.48 2.17 20.35
N THR A 178 -17.38 1.50 20.70
CA THR A 178 -16.35 2.09 21.57
C THR A 178 -15.45 3.06 20.81
N TYR A 179 -14.82 3.99 21.54
CA TYR A 179 -13.92 4.98 20.98
C TYR A 179 -12.47 4.67 21.33
N HIS A 180 -11.60 4.86 20.36
CA HIS A 180 -10.14 4.86 20.55
C HIS A 180 -9.59 6.20 20.07
N SER A 181 -8.68 6.81 20.84
CA SER A 181 -8.07 8.10 20.50
C SER A 181 -6.56 7.97 20.41
N VAL A 182 -5.98 8.56 19.37
CA VAL A 182 -4.55 8.55 19.09
C VAL A 182 -4.08 9.99 18.98
N ASP A 183 -2.99 10.32 19.67
CA ASP A 183 -2.31 11.60 19.52
C ASP A 183 -1.48 11.58 18.25
N MET A 184 -1.69 12.57 17.37
CA MET A 184 -1.05 12.64 16.07
C MET A 184 0.19 13.54 16.12
N PRO A 185 1.24 13.23 15.32
CA PRO A 185 2.46 14.04 15.30
C PRO A 185 2.17 15.43 14.73
N THR A 186 2.86 16.44 15.32
CA THR A 186 2.75 17.85 14.94
C THR A 186 4.07 18.44 14.48
N ASP A 187 5.04 17.61 14.16
CA ASP A 187 6.42 17.98 13.81
C ASP A 187 6.56 18.55 12.38
N TYR A 188 5.73 18.08 11.45
CA TYR A 188 5.79 18.47 10.04
C TYR A 188 4.40 18.74 9.45
N PRO A 189 4.28 19.64 8.44
CA PRO A 189 3.05 19.80 7.71
C PRO A 189 2.58 18.47 7.09
N THR A 190 1.32 18.14 7.26
CA THR A 190 0.74 16.87 6.87
C THR A 190 -0.09 17.01 5.60
N ARG A 191 0.18 16.17 4.60
CA ARG A 191 -0.55 16.09 3.36
C ARG A 191 -1.85 15.30 3.52
N ARG A 192 -1.74 14.12 4.15
CA ARG A 192 -2.87 13.22 4.44
C ARG A 192 -2.56 12.23 5.55
N TYR A 193 -3.59 11.67 6.11
CA TYR A 193 -3.51 10.43 6.87
C TYR A 193 -4.12 9.31 6.04
N MET A 194 -3.42 8.17 5.91
CA MET A 194 -4.01 6.94 5.40
C MET A 194 -4.35 6.03 6.58
N ILE A 195 -5.55 5.52 6.60
CA ILE A 195 -6.05 4.62 7.63
C ILE A 195 -6.32 3.27 6.96
N VAL A 196 -5.79 2.20 7.55
CA VAL A 196 -6.06 0.83 7.14
C VAL A 196 -6.93 0.19 8.20
N GLY A 197 -8.16 -0.15 7.84
CA GLY A 197 -9.11 -0.82 8.74
C GLY A 197 -9.31 -2.26 8.30
N ARG A 198 -8.53 -3.19 8.85
CA ARG A 198 -8.44 -4.58 8.37
C ARG A 198 -9.17 -5.55 9.30
N ALA A 199 -10.08 -6.34 8.75
CA ALA A 199 -10.66 -7.52 9.37
C ALA A 199 -11.11 -8.52 8.29
N ASN A 200 -10.88 -9.80 8.51
CA ASN A 200 -11.30 -10.83 7.55
C ASN A 200 -12.82 -10.83 7.34
N GLY A 201 -13.24 -10.65 6.09
CA GLY A 201 -14.65 -10.65 5.71
C GLY A 201 -15.44 -9.38 6.02
N TYR A 202 -14.77 -8.32 6.47
CA TYR A 202 -15.39 -7.02 6.75
C TYR A 202 -14.81 -5.93 5.86
N PHE A 203 -15.62 -4.93 5.55
CA PHE A 203 -15.17 -3.71 4.87
C PHE A 203 -14.51 -2.74 5.86
N CYS A 204 -13.66 -1.83 5.40
CA CYS A 204 -12.96 -0.88 6.27
C CYS A 204 -13.91 -0.03 7.13
N GLN A 205 -15.09 0.38 6.61
CA GLN A 205 -16.11 1.11 7.37
C GLN A 205 -16.84 0.25 8.44
N GLN A 206 -16.69 -1.08 8.38
CA GLN A 206 -17.17 -1.97 9.42
C GLN A 206 -16.14 -2.17 10.53
N VAL A 207 -14.86 -1.87 10.26
CA VAL A 207 -13.79 -1.81 11.27
C VAL A 207 -13.80 -0.46 11.96
N VAL A 208 -13.83 0.62 11.17
CA VAL A 208 -13.89 2.00 11.64
C VAL A 208 -15.19 2.64 11.15
N ASN A 209 -16.14 2.88 12.06
CA ASN A 209 -17.43 3.47 11.71
C ASN A 209 -17.37 4.99 11.56
N GLU A 210 -16.71 5.68 12.51
CA GLU A 210 -16.62 7.14 12.53
C GLU A 210 -15.19 7.58 12.81
N ILE A 211 -14.79 8.72 12.22
CA ILE A 211 -13.51 9.38 12.43
C ILE A 211 -13.74 10.84 12.81
N ARG A 212 -12.99 11.28 13.83
CA ARG A 212 -12.97 12.67 14.25
C ARG A 212 -11.53 13.14 14.45
N LEU A 213 -11.12 14.15 13.70
CA LEU A 213 -9.86 14.87 13.89
C LEU A 213 -10.14 16.15 14.65
N SER A 214 -9.44 16.38 15.77
CA SER A 214 -9.66 17.52 16.62
C SER A 214 -8.34 18.18 17.06
N GLU A 215 -8.33 19.50 17.07
CA GLU A 215 -7.22 20.35 17.49
C GLU A 215 -7.47 20.94 18.88
N ASP A 216 -6.40 21.09 19.66
CA ASP A 216 -6.33 21.86 20.91
C ASP A 216 -7.55 21.65 21.84
N ASN A 217 -7.79 20.39 22.20
CA ASN A 217 -8.91 20.00 23.05
C ASN A 217 -10.28 20.39 22.45
N GLN A 218 -10.47 20.10 21.15
CA GLN A 218 -11.69 20.33 20.39
C GLN A 218 -12.03 21.81 20.09
N LYS A 219 -11.07 22.72 20.18
CA LYS A 219 -11.28 24.11 19.76
C LYS A 219 -11.62 24.21 18.27
N ARG A 220 -11.03 23.34 17.46
CA ARG A 220 -11.36 23.15 16.04
C ARG A 220 -11.47 21.67 15.73
N VAL A 221 -12.42 21.31 14.88
CA VAL A 221 -12.68 19.92 14.46
C VAL A 221 -12.71 19.88 12.92
N PRO A 222 -11.55 19.64 12.26
CA PRO A 222 -11.48 19.57 10.80
C PRO A 222 -12.30 18.44 10.19
N TYR A 223 -12.35 17.29 10.85
CA TYR A 223 -13.13 16.13 10.45
C TYR A 223 -13.99 15.62 11.61
N ASP A 224 -15.27 15.36 11.32
CA ASP A 224 -16.20 14.63 12.18
C ASP A 224 -17.21 13.95 11.27
N THR A 225 -16.92 12.71 10.87
CA THR A 225 -17.69 12.05 9.82
C THR A 225 -17.74 10.54 9.98
N LYS A 226 -18.78 9.93 9.41
CA LYS A 226 -18.83 8.48 9.23
C LYS A 226 -17.94 8.08 8.06
N VAL A 227 -17.21 6.97 8.22
CA VAL A 227 -16.28 6.50 7.19
C VAL A 227 -17.01 6.21 5.88
N TRP A 228 -18.20 5.61 5.91
CA TRP A 228 -18.97 5.34 4.69
C TRP A 228 -19.36 6.61 3.90
N GLN A 229 -19.51 7.76 4.56
CA GLN A 229 -19.75 9.05 3.89
C GLN A 229 -18.49 9.58 3.24
N LEU A 230 -17.35 9.46 3.95
CA LEU A 230 -16.03 9.81 3.43
C LEU A 230 -15.69 8.97 2.19
N LEU A 231 -15.91 7.66 2.22
CA LEU A 231 -15.66 6.76 1.11
C LEU A 231 -16.42 7.16 -0.15
N LYS A 232 -17.70 7.56 -0.05
CA LYS A 232 -18.47 8.04 -1.21
C LYS A 232 -17.81 9.22 -1.92
N TRP A 233 -17.23 10.14 -1.15
CA TRP A 233 -16.50 11.26 -1.71
C TRP A 233 -15.15 10.81 -2.31
N LEU A 234 -14.41 9.93 -1.64
CA LEU A 234 -13.16 9.38 -2.14
C LEU A 234 -13.35 8.61 -3.44
N HIS A 235 -14.41 7.79 -3.55
CA HIS A 235 -14.71 7.02 -4.77
C HIS A 235 -15.12 7.92 -5.97
N GLN A 236 -15.48 9.18 -5.75
CA GLN A 236 -15.64 10.15 -6.83
C GLN A 236 -14.32 10.78 -7.24
N LYS A 237 -13.37 10.91 -6.30
CA LYS A 237 -12.08 11.58 -6.52
C LYS A 237 -11.03 10.64 -7.10
N TYR A 238 -11.03 9.36 -6.66
CA TYR A 238 -10.06 8.35 -7.07
C TYR A 238 -10.67 7.35 -8.05
N PRO A 239 -9.91 6.92 -9.07
CA PRO A 239 -10.39 5.92 -10.02
C PRO A 239 -10.60 4.57 -9.35
N ARG A 240 -11.38 3.70 -10.00
CA ARG A 240 -11.45 2.30 -9.60
C ARG A 240 -10.11 1.62 -9.87
N ILE A 241 -9.74 0.71 -8.99
CA ILE A 241 -8.61 -0.18 -9.16
C ILE A 241 -9.04 -1.31 -10.10
N GLU A 242 -8.17 -1.67 -11.04
CA GLU A 242 -8.35 -2.84 -11.90
C GLU A 242 -7.11 -3.71 -11.81
N GLU A 243 -7.30 -4.98 -11.51
CA GLU A 243 -6.25 -5.99 -11.46
C GLU A 243 -6.64 -7.22 -12.26
N TYR A 244 -5.64 -7.88 -12.80
CA TYR A 244 -5.78 -9.05 -13.66
C TYR A 244 -4.94 -10.20 -13.12
N GLY A 245 -5.42 -11.42 -13.28
CA GLY A 245 -4.68 -12.60 -12.91
C GLY A 245 -5.04 -13.83 -13.74
N HIS A 246 -4.13 -14.80 -13.76
CA HIS A 246 -4.31 -16.10 -14.38
C HIS A 246 -4.10 -17.19 -13.34
N PHE A 247 -5.15 -17.97 -13.07
CA PHE A 247 -5.15 -18.96 -12.00
C PHE A 247 -5.43 -20.36 -12.53
N ALA A 248 -4.75 -21.34 -11.95
CA ALA A 248 -5.09 -22.74 -12.13
C ALA A 248 -6.36 -23.04 -11.33
N LEU A 249 -7.37 -23.58 -11.97
CA LEU A 249 -8.63 -24.01 -11.36
C LEU A 249 -8.59 -25.53 -11.23
N LEU A 250 -8.24 -26.01 -10.06
CA LEU A 250 -8.38 -27.42 -9.71
C LEU A 250 -9.81 -27.66 -9.21
N ALA A 251 -10.32 -28.89 -9.27
CA ALA A 251 -11.69 -29.29 -8.89
C ALA A 251 -12.02 -28.94 -7.44
N ALA A 252 -12.17 -27.67 -7.12
CA ALA A 252 -12.52 -27.15 -5.80
C ALA A 252 -12.80 -25.63 -5.84
N THR A 253 -13.26 -25.09 -4.74
CA THR A 253 -13.30 -23.63 -4.56
C THR A 253 -11.90 -23.07 -4.43
N LYS A 254 -11.51 -22.22 -5.37
CA LYS A 254 -10.26 -21.47 -5.36
C LYS A 254 -10.46 -20.10 -4.73
N VAL A 255 -9.60 -19.69 -3.83
CA VAL A 255 -9.61 -18.33 -3.28
C VAL A 255 -8.48 -17.54 -3.93
N ILE A 256 -8.82 -16.39 -4.52
CA ILE A 256 -7.86 -15.44 -5.07
C ILE A 256 -7.83 -14.19 -4.18
N TYR A 257 -6.69 -13.53 -4.18
CA TYR A 257 -6.44 -12.35 -3.35
C TYR A 257 -6.02 -11.17 -4.24
N MET A 258 -6.80 -10.09 -4.20
CA MET A 258 -6.59 -8.88 -4.98
C MET A 258 -6.63 -7.64 -4.09
N SER A 259 -6.11 -6.52 -4.58
CA SER A 259 -6.01 -5.27 -3.82
C SER A 259 -7.34 -4.61 -3.49
N PRO A 260 -8.35 -4.55 -4.39
CA PRO A 260 -9.61 -3.86 -4.08
C PRO A 260 -10.36 -4.54 -2.94
N THR A 261 -10.94 -3.74 -2.04
CA THR A 261 -11.69 -4.26 -0.88
C THR A 261 -13.12 -3.73 -0.78
N GLN A 262 -13.51 -2.78 -1.63
CA GLN A 262 -14.84 -2.17 -1.63
C GLN A 262 -15.43 -2.14 -3.05
N ASP A 263 -16.77 -2.28 -3.15
CA ASP A 263 -17.51 -2.23 -4.42
C ASP A 263 -16.92 -3.14 -5.50
N ILE A 264 -16.57 -4.37 -5.12
CA ILE A 264 -15.82 -5.30 -5.94
C ILE A 264 -16.71 -5.86 -7.05
N VAL A 265 -16.22 -5.77 -8.27
CA VAL A 265 -16.74 -6.49 -9.44
C VAL A 265 -15.69 -7.48 -9.88
N LEU A 266 -16.07 -8.75 -10.00
CA LEU A 266 -15.19 -9.82 -10.43
C LEU A 266 -15.77 -10.48 -11.68
N ASN A 267 -14.96 -10.51 -12.74
CA ASN A 267 -15.21 -11.24 -13.97
C ASN A 267 -14.18 -12.36 -14.07
N ALA A 268 -14.64 -13.59 -14.21
CA ALA A 268 -13.79 -14.74 -14.43
C ALA A 268 -14.18 -15.43 -15.75
N THR A 269 -13.19 -15.62 -16.63
CA THR A 269 -13.38 -16.24 -17.93
C THR A 269 -12.57 -17.53 -17.96
N PRO A 270 -13.19 -18.70 -18.18
CA PRO A 270 -12.47 -19.95 -18.33
C PRO A 270 -11.60 -19.90 -19.59
N VAL A 271 -10.35 -20.33 -19.47
CA VAL A 271 -9.40 -20.39 -20.58
C VAL A 271 -9.39 -21.80 -21.20
N LEU A 272 -9.59 -22.84 -20.41
CA LEU A 272 -9.68 -24.24 -20.82
C LEU A 272 -10.96 -24.87 -20.26
N VAL A 273 -11.84 -25.29 -21.10
CA VAL A 273 -13.05 -26.14 -20.95
C VAL A 273 -13.59 -26.29 -19.53
N THR A 274 -13.84 -25.19 -18.85
CA THR A 274 -14.30 -25.20 -17.47
C THR A 274 -15.46 -24.23 -17.32
N ASN A 275 -16.54 -24.67 -16.71
CA ASN A 275 -17.61 -23.76 -16.32
C ASN A 275 -17.33 -23.19 -14.95
N ILE A 276 -17.43 -21.89 -14.81
CA ILE A 276 -17.40 -21.21 -13.52
C ILE A 276 -18.82 -21.25 -12.96
N VAL A 277 -19.01 -22.00 -11.87
CA VAL A 277 -20.33 -22.22 -11.26
C VAL A 277 -20.73 -21.05 -10.38
N SER A 278 -19.78 -20.49 -9.63
CA SER A 278 -20.05 -19.34 -8.78
C SER A 278 -18.81 -18.51 -8.52
N VAL A 279 -19.01 -17.22 -8.35
CA VAL A 279 -18.00 -16.25 -7.95
C VAL A 279 -18.59 -15.41 -6.82
N SER A 280 -17.85 -15.26 -5.74
CA SER A 280 -18.22 -14.39 -4.64
C SER A 280 -17.12 -13.37 -4.36
N ALA A 281 -17.52 -12.11 -4.21
CA ALA A 281 -16.60 -11.03 -3.90
C ALA A 281 -16.73 -10.68 -2.41
N VAL A 282 -15.73 -11.10 -1.63
CA VAL A 282 -15.57 -10.72 -0.24
C VAL A 282 -14.29 -9.90 -0.13
N PRO A 283 -14.16 -8.90 0.74
CA PRO A 283 -12.96 -8.10 0.84
C PRO A 283 -11.68 -8.95 0.87
N THR A 284 -10.79 -8.71 -0.08
CA THR A 284 -9.54 -9.43 -0.36
C THR A 284 -9.63 -10.94 -0.63
N LYS A 285 -10.74 -11.59 -0.32
CA LYS A 285 -10.94 -13.03 -0.53
C LYS A 285 -12.04 -13.24 -1.56
N MET A 286 -11.69 -13.76 -2.72
CA MET A 286 -12.64 -13.97 -3.82
C MET A 286 -12.68 -15.45 -4.17
N PRO A 287 -13.57 -16.23 -3.54
CA PRO A 287 -13.74 -17.63 -3.90
C PRO A 287 -14.36 -17.77 -5.29
N ILE A 288 -13.70 -18.56 -6.13
CA ILE A 288 -14.20 -18.99 -7.44
C ILE A 288 -14.46 -20.49 -7.34
N THR A 289 -15.69 -20.90 -7.58
CA THR A 289 -16.06 -22.31 -7.60
C THR A 289 -16.26 -22.76 -9.06
N THR A 290 -15.68 -23.89 -9.41
CA THR A 290 -15.76 -24.49 -10.74
C THR A 290 -16.38 -25.86 -10.66
N ASP A 291 -16.94 -26.35 -11.77
CA ASP A 291 -17.53 -27.69 -11.89
C ASP A 291 -16.55 -28.73 -12.45
N VAL A 292 -15.26 -28.44 -12.45
CA VAL A 292 -14.25 -29.24 -13.17
C VAL A 292 -13.78 -30.44 -12.40
N THR A 293 -13.71 -31.54 -13.12
CA THR A 293 -12.90 -32.71 -12.80
C THR A 293 -11.65 -32.69 -13.70
N GLY A 294 -10.62 -31.92 -13.34
CA GLY A 294 -9.38 -31.84 -14.13
C GLY A 294 -8.68 -30.49 -14.06
N ASP A 295 -7.61 -30.36 -14.80
CA ASP A 295 -6.81 -29.12 -14.87
C ASP A 295 -7.56 -28.06 -15.70
N GLY A 296 -8.07 -27.04 -15.03
CA GLY A 296 -8.68 -25.87 -15.66
C GLY A 296 -7.87 -24.60 -15.39
N GLU A 297 -8.11 -23.59 -16.20
CA GLU A 297 -7.52 -22.26 -16.02
C GLU A 297 -8.58 -21.17 -16.16
N ALA A 298 -8.45 -20.09 -15.39
CA ALA A 298 -9.25 -18.88 -15.58
C ALA A 298 -8.39 -17.63 -15.65
N ALA A 299 -8.76 -16.76 -16.58
CA ALA A 299 -8.38 -15.35 -16.54
C ALA A 299 -9.39 -14.62 -15.67
N VAL A 300 -8.89 -13.85 -14.72
CA VAL A 300 -9.70 -13.13 -13.75
C VAL A 300 -9.41 -11.64 -13.85
N GLN A 301 -10.46 -10.84 -13.92
CA GLN A 301 -10.40 -9.38 -13.79
C GLN A 301 -11.18 -8.99 -12.55
N VAL A 302 -10.55 -8.21 -11.70
CA VAL A 302 -11.17 -7.63 -10.50
C VAL A 302 -11.12 -6.12 -10.60
N SER A 303 -12.24 -5.47 -10.34
CA SER A 303 -12.35 -4.01 -10.27
C SER A 303 -13.04 -3.62 -8.97
N GLY A 304 -12.52 -2.59 -8.30
CA GLY A 304 -13.10 -2.11 -7.04
C GLY A 304 -12.42 -0.85 -6.52
N ASN A 305 -12.68 -0.54 -5.26
CA ASN A 305 -12.15 0.62 -4.58
C ASN A 305 -11.39 0.18 -3.31
N ASP A 306 -10.77 1.15 -2.62
CA ASP A 306 -10.10 1.00 -1.32
C ASP A 306 -9.04 -0.11 -1.31
N PRO A 307 -7.80 0.20 -1.78
CA PRO A 307 -6.73 -0.77 -1.87
C PRO A 307 -6.34 -1.27 -0.46
N HIS A 308 -6.26 -2.59 -0.30
CA HIS A 308 -5.78 -3.24 0.93
C HIS A 308 -6.47 -2.76 2.22
N TYR A 309 -7.80 -2.52 2.18
CA TYR A 309 -8.61 -1.98 3.29
C TYR A 309 -8.28 -0.55 3.71
N SER A 310 -7.59 0.20 2.88
CA SER A 310 -7.18 1.56 3.21
C SER A 310 -8.17 2.61 2.69
N PHE A 311 -8.18 3.75 3.37
CA PHE A 311 -8.78 4.99 2.91
C PHE A 311 -7.98 6.17 3.47
N ILE A 312 -8.18 7.36 2.91
CA ILE A 312 -7.41 8.54 3.31
C ILE A 312 -8.29 9.63 3.91
N LEU A 313 -7.67 10.45 4.76
CA LEU A 313 -8.15 11.77 5.15
C LEU A 313 -7.25 12.80 4.45
N PRO A 314 -7.65 13.40 3.34
CA PRO A 314 -6.88 14.44 2.70
C PRO A 314 -6.95 15.74 3.51
N LEU A 315 -5.80 16.37 3.71
CA LEU A 315 -5.65 17.53 4.56
C LEU A 315 -5.15 18.73 3.74
N GLY A 316 -6.09 19.49 3.20
CA GLY A 316 -5.79 20.62 2.32
C GLY A 316 -5.69 20.26 0.84
N ASP A 317 -5.04 21.13 0.06
CA ASP A 317 -4.77 20.87 -1.35
C ASP A 317 -3.58 19.89 -1.47
N GLU A 318 -3.86 18.70 -1.96
CA GLU A 318 -2.85 17.64 -2.05
C GLU A 318 -1.73 17.95 -3.05
N ASP A 319 -1.97 18.82 -4.01
CA ASP A 319 -1.03 19.16 -5.08
C ASP A 319 -0.18 20.41 -4.77
N ASP A 320 -0.62 21.26 -3.80
CA ASP A 320 0.12 22.44 -3.36
C ASP A 320 0.65 22.28 -1.91
N PRO A 321 1.97 22.13 -1.70
CA PRO A 321 2.54 22.02 -0.35
C PRO A 321 2.28 23.22 0.55
N ALA A 322 2.02 24.41 0.00
CA ALA A 322 1.66 25.57 0.78
C ALA A 322 0.25 25.49 1.38
N GLY A 323 -0.62 24.69 0.78
CA GLY A 323 -1.98 24.43 1.24
C GLY A 323 -2.10 23.21 2.17
N TRP A 324 -1.01 22.48 2.45
CA TRP A 324 -1.04 21.33 3.33
C TRP A 324 -1.30 21.73 4.79
N TYR A 325 -1.84 20.79 5.53
CA TYR A 325 -2.24 21.02 6.92
C TYR A 325 -1.02 21.29 7.80
N ASP A 326 -0.85 22.55 8.20
CA ASP A 326 0.28 22.98 9.02
C ASP A 326 0.07 22.56 10.48
N THR A 327 0.38 21.33 10.79
CA THR A 327 0.27 20.74 12.12
C THR A 327 1.26 21.36 13.10
N THR A 328 2.34 22.02 12.64
CA THR A 328 3.38 22.60 13.49
C THR A 328 2.88 23.75 14.40
N LYS A 329 1.72 24.33 14.05
CA LYS A 329 1.07 25.40 14.83
C LYS A 329 0.05 24.87 15.84
N ILE A 330 -0.14 23.55 15.93
CA ILE A 330 -1.16 22.91 16.76
C ILE A 330 -0.48 22.33 17.99
N GLY A 331 -0.99 22.70 19.17
CA GLY A 331 -0.43 22.22 20.44
C GLY A 331 -0.81 20.76 20.75
N ASN A 332 -2.02 20.36 20.40
CA ASN A 332 -2.49 18.97 20.55
C ASN A 332 -3.38 18.59 19.38
N LEU A 333 -3.01 17.56 18.66
CA LEU A 333 -3.75 17.01 17.53
C LEU A 333 -4.17 15.57 17.84
N LYS A 334 -5.48 15.31 17.80
CA LYS A 334 -6.02 14.02 18.20
C LYS A 334 -6.94 13.46 17.14
N LEU A 335 -6.68 12.22 16.75
CA LEU A 335 -7.53 11.43 15.86
C LEU A 335 -8.29 10.40 16.69
N ARG A 336 -9.63 10.45 16.65
CA ARG A 336 -10.50 9.54 17.37
C ARG A 336 -11.27 8.67 16.40
N PHE A 337 -11.30 7.39 16.69
CA PHE A 337 -11.97 6.34 15.94
C PHE A 337 -13.13 5.78 16.74
N LYS A 338 -14.23 5.49 16.07
CA LYS A 338 -15.33 4.71 16.64
C LYS A 338 -15.34 3.32 15.99
N ALA A 339 -15.30 2.29 16.81
CA ALA A 339 -15.32 0.91 16.36
C ALA A 339 -16.62 0.57 15.63
N GLY A 340 -16.52 -0.11 14.51
CA GLY A 340 -17.63 -0.59 13.70
C GLY A 340 -18.06 -2.01 14.06
N SER A 341 -18.86 -2.63 13.20
CA SER A 341 -19.46 -3.96 13.41
C SER A 341 -18.46 -5.13 13.44
N ALA A 342 -17.23 -4.95 12.94
CA ALA A 342 -16.17 -5.94 13.06
C ALA A 342 -15.70 -6.14 14.52
N GLY A 343 -15.92 -5.13 15.37
CA GLY A 343 -15.56 -5.19 16.79
C GLY A 343 -14.08 -5.50 16.98
N ILE A 344 -13.77 -6.34 17.95
CA ILE A 344 -12.41 -6.73 18.33
C ILE A 344 -11.65 -7.56 17.27
N LEU A 345 -12.30 -7.94 16.17
CA LEU A 345 -11.66 -8.67 15.06
C LEU A 345 -10.85 -7.74 14.15
N GLY A 346 -11.06 -6.43 14.26
CA GLY A 346 -10.44 -5.43 13.41
C GLY A 346 -9.08 -4.95 13.94
N THR A 347 -8.16 -4.67 13.02
CA THR A 347 -6.92 -3.93 13.28
C THR A 347 -6.99 -2.60 12.54
N VAL A 348 -6.56 -1.54 13.18
CA VAL A 348 -6.48 -0.20 12.58
C VAL A 348 -5.02 0.23 12.58
N GLU A 349 -4.51 0.60 11.41
CA GLU A 349 -3.17 1.13 11.20
C GLU A 349 -3.30 2.58 10.69
N ILE A 350 -2.44 3.45 11.15
CA ILE A 350 -2.45 4.87 10.79
C ILE A 350 -1.11 5.22 10.17
N VAL A 351 -1.13 5.62 8.90
CA VAL A 351 0.04 6.11 8.18
C VAL A 351 -0.05 7.62 8.03
N THR A 352 1.03 8.31 8.33
CA THR A 352 1.17 9.76 8.15
C THR A 352 1.97 10.04 6.89
N GLU A 353 1.49 10.94 6.03
CA GLU A 353 2.23 11.47 4.90
C GLU A 353 2.50 12.95 5.12
N GLN A 354 3.78 13.32 5.30
CA GLN A 354 4.20 14.64 5.77
C GLN A 354 5.30 15.24 4.89
N LEU A 355 5.41 16.58 4.91
CA LEU A 355 6.49 17.30 4.25
C LEU A 355 7.68 17.44 5.19
N ARG A 356 8.77 16.79 4.87
CA ARG A 356 10.04 16.99 5.56
C ARG A 356 10.95 17.93 4.76
N LYS A 357 11.24 19.08 5.33
CA LYS A 357 12.20 20.06 4.76
C LYS A 357 13.64 19.64 5.08
N TYR A 358 14.57 20.06 4.24
CA TYR A 358 16.01 19.88 4.45
C TYR A 358 16.59 20.91 5.43
#